data_f0a5933af052e892278332cc527c70e6
#
_entry.id   f0a5933af052e892278332cc527c70e6
#
_cell.length_a   1.000
_cell.length_b   1.000
_cell.length_c   1.000
_cell.angle_alpha   90.00
_cell.angle_beta   90.00
_cell.angle_gamma   90.00
#
_symmetry.space_group_name_H-M   'P 1'
#
loop_
_entity.id
_entity.type
_entity.pdbx_description
1 polymer ?
#
loop_
_entity_poly.entity_id
_entity_poly.type
_entity_poly.pdbx_seq_one_letter_code
_entity_poly.pdbx_strand_id
1 'polypeptide(L)'
;MQINLKLNGKLIKECIKTGDGTAITEYIYNDDGTVRDEVHTITVNGLSKSFTLSAQYKDFDQQGNWTRRIISCNNKTFADSRVILYWE
;
A
#
# COMPACT_ATOMS: atom_id res chain seq x y z
N MET A 1 -9.04 16.58 6.56
CA MET A 1 -9.08 15.67 7.72
C MET A 1 -8.56 14.30 7.31
N GLN A 2 -7.74 13.72 8.12
CA GLN A 2 -7.19 12.38 7.88
C GLN A 2 -7.67 11.45 8.98
N ILE A 3 -8.14 10.27 8.60
CA ILE A 3 -8.58 9.23 9.52
C ILE A 3 -7.82 7.95 9.18
N ASN A 4 -7.18 7.36 10.19
CA ASN A 4 -6.45 6.11 10.05
C ASN A 4 -7.09 5.05 10.92
N LEU A 5 -7.35 3.88 10.34
CA LEU A 5 -7.89 2.73 11.06
C LEU A 5 -6.79 1.68 11.16
N LYS A 6 -6.54 1.19 12.38
CA LYS A 6 -5.50 0.19 12.63
C LYS A 6 -6.10 -1.05 13.28
N LEU A 7 -5.52 -2.19 12.96
CA LEU A 7 -5.84 -3.46 13.58
C LEU A 7 -4.53 -4.13 13.99
N ASN A 8 -4.42 -4.46 15.29
CA ASN A 8 -3.21 -5.08 15.85
C ASN A 8 -1.93 -4.28 15.53
N GLY A 9 -2.05 -2.94 15.58
CA GLY A 9 -0.92 -2.05 15.29
C GLY A 9 -0.65 -1.82 13.82
N LYS A 10 -1.34 -2.51 12.90
CA LYS A 10 -1.16 -2.33 11.47
C LYS A 10 -2.20 -1.42 10.89
N LEU A 11 -1.79 -0.51 10.02
CA LEU A 11 -2.69 0.38 9.31
C LEU A 11 -3.48 -0.42 8.28
N ILE A 12 -4.81 -0.47 8.41
CA ILE A 12 -5.66 -1.20 7.48
C ILE A 12 -6.47 -0.28 6.56
N LYS A 13 -6.64 0.97 6.96
CA LYS A 13 -7.41 1.91 6.16
C LYS A 13 -6.96 3.33 6.47
N GLU A 14 -6.80 4.12 5.43
CA GLU A 14 -6.46 5.52 5.53
C GLU A 14 -7.47 6.31 4.71
N CYS A 15 -8.04 7.34 5.30
CA CYS A 15 -9.00 8.21 4.62
C CYS A 15 -8.51 9.65 4.74
N ILE A 16 -8.32 10.29 3.61
CA ILE A 16 -7.94 11.71 3.55
C ILE A 16 -9.08 12.46 2.89
N LYS A 17 -9.63 13.44 3.61
CA LYS A 17 -10.72 14.26 3.09
C LYS A 17 -10.23 15.67 2.87
N THR A 18 -10.44 16.17 1.66
CA THR A 18 -10.16 17.55 1.28
C THR A 18 -11.48 18.24 0.92
N GLY A 19 -11.43 19.56 0.62
CA GLY A 19 -12.63 20.31 0.28
C GLY A 19 -13.39 19.74 -0.92
N ASP A 20 -12.68 19.18 -1.90
CA ASP A 20 -13.27 18.74 -3.17
C ASP A 20 -13.47 17.25 -3.27
N GLY A 21 -12.90 16.46 -2.36
CA GLY A 21 -12.99 15.03 -2.51
C GLY A 21 -12.43 14.24 -1.35
N THR A 22 -12.40 12.92 -1.58
CA THR A 22 -11.94 11.95 -0.59
C THR A 22 -11.02 10.95 -1.26
N ALA A 23 -9.92 10.61 -0.59
CA ALA A 23 -9.04 9.53 -1.00
C ALA A 23 -9.02 8.47 0.11
N ILE A 24 -9.34 7.23 -0.24
CA ILE A 24 -9.34 6.11 0.69
C ILE A 24 -8.35 5.07 0.20
N THR A 25 -7.48 4.63 1.10
CA THR A 25 -6.56 3.52 0.82
C THR A 25 -6.83 2.42 1.84
N GLU A 26 -7.05 1.21 1.35
CA GLU A 26 -7.24 0.03 2.17
C GLU A 26 -6.07 -0.91 1.94
N TYR A 27 -5.52 -1.45 3.02
CA TYR A 27 -4.34 -2.31 2.99
C TYR A 27 -4.72 -3.74 3.34
N ILE A 28 -4.27 -4.69 2.54
CA ILE A 28 -4.44 -6.12 2.79
C ILE A 28 -3.05 -6.72 2.95
N TYR A 29 -2.83 -7.41 4.07
CA TYR A 29 -1.51 -7.90 4.44
C TYR A 29 -1.37 -9.39 4.21
N ASN A 30 -0.16 -9.81 3.87
CA ASN A 30 0.25 -11.21 3.92
C ASN A 30 0.44 -11.64 5.37
N ASP A 31 0.52 -12.95 5.60
CA ASP A 31 0.73 -13.50 6.95
C ASP A 31 2.06 -13.05 7.57
N ASP A 32 3.05 -12.73 6.74
CA ASP A 32 4.36 -12.27 7.21
C ASP A 32 4.40 -10.78 7.56
N GLY A 33 3.29 -10.06 7.39
CA GLY A 33 3.21 -8.64 7.71
C GLY A 33 3.51 -7.69 6.56
N THR A 34 3.91 -8.20 5.39
CA THR A 34 4.08 -7.35 4.21
C THR A 34 2.74 -7.02 3.58
N VAL A 35 2.66 -5.88 2.90
CA VAL A 35 1.43 -5.48 2.21
C VAL A 35 1.28 -6.29 0.93
N ARG A 36 0.16 -7.02 0.80
CA ARG A 36 -0.17 -7.76 -0.42
C ARG A 36 -0.87 -6.87 -1.43
N ASP A 37 -1.89 -6.15 -0.99
CA ASP A 37 -2.70 -5.30 -1.86
C ASP A 37 -2.97 -3.96 -1.21
N GLU A 38 -3.01 -2.91 -2.04
CA GLU A 38 -3.50 -1.59 -1.64
C GLU A 38 -4.65 -1.24 -2.58
N VAL A 39 -5.83 -1.03 -2.03
CA VAL A 39 -7.01 -0.62 -2.80
C VAL A 39 -7.19 0.87 -2.62
N HIS A 40 -7.06 1.62 -3.69
CA HIS A 40 -7.20 3.07 -3.68
C HIS A 40 -8.53 3.47 -4.30
N THR A 41 -9.30 4.28 -3.60
CA THR A 41 -10.55 4.83 -4.11
C THR A 41 -10.50 6.35 -3.97
N ILE A 42 -10.67 7.04 -5.09
CA ILE A 42 -10.64 8.50 -5.14
C ILE A 42 -12.01 8.98 -5.59
N THR A 43 -12.61 9.87 -4.82
CA THR A 43 -13.91 10.46 -5.12
C THR A 43 -13.75 11.97 -5.21
N VAL A 44 -14.14 12.53 -6.35
CA VAL A 44 -14.13 13.97 -6.59
C VAL A 44 -15.45 14.36 -7.24
N ASN A 45 -16.14 15.33 -6.65
CA ASN A 45 -17.43 15.84 -7.16
C ASN A 45 -18.45 14.70 -7.40
N GLY A 46 -18.51 13.72 -6.50
CA GLY A 46 -19.44 12.61 -6.59
C GLY A 46 -19.05 11.50 -7.56
N LEU A 47 -17.91 11.63 -8.24
CA LEU A 47 -17.40 10.59 -9.15
C LEU A 47 -16.28 9.83 -8.47
N SER A 48 -16.39 8.50 -8.45
CA SER A 48 -15.40 7.63 -7.81
C SER A 48 -14.67 6.78 -8.81
N LYS A 49 -13.37 6.63 -8.59
CA LYS A 49 -12.52 5.70 -9.33
C LYS A 49 -11.73 4.87 -8.34
N SER A 50 -11.59 3.59 -8.62
CA SER A 50 -10.84 2.66 -7.78
C SER A 50 -9.79 1.92 -8.60
N PHE A 51 -8.65 1.66 -7.98
CA PHE A 51 -7.63 0.79 -8.56
C PHE A 51 -6.93 0.04 -7.45
N THR A 52 -6.36 -1.12 -7.79
CA THR A 52 -5.67 -1.96 -6.83
C THR A 52 -4.22 -2.14 -7.26
N LEU A 53 -3.31 -1.92 -6.32
CA LEU A 53 -1.90 -2.24 -6.47
C LEU A 53 -1.64 -3.55 -5.73
N SER A 54 -1.12 -4.55 -6.46
CA SER A 54 -0.78 -5.84 -5.86
C SER A 54 0.73 -6.00 -5.87
N ALA A 55 1.30 -6.42 -4.74
CA ALA A 55 2.74 -6.56 -4.57
C ALA A 55 3.13 -8.02 -4.46
N GLN A 56 4.22 -8.40 -5.13
CA GLN A 56 4.83 -9.70 -5.03
C GLN A 56 6.30 -9.50 -4.67
N TYR A 57 6.69 -10.01 -3.51
CA TYR A 57 8.03 -9.79 -2.98
C TYR A 57 8.96 -10.88 -3.49
N LYS A 58 10.13 -10.47 -3.98
CA LYS A 58 11.08 -11.36 -4.64
C LYS A 58 12.36 -11.60 -3.86
N ASP A 59 12.90 -10.54 -3.26
CA ASP A 59 14.16 -10.63 -2.54
C ASP A 59 14.02 -10.02 -1.16
N PHE A 60 14.74 -10.60 -0.21
CA PHE A 60 14.76 -10.16 1.19
C PHE A 60 16.21 -10.07 1.65
N ASP A 61 16.46 -9.16 2.61
CA ASP A 61 17.78 -9.07 3.23
C ASP A 61 17.91 -10.08 4.38
N GLN A 62 19.05 -10.04 5.08
CA GLN A 62 19.32 -10.99 6.16
C GLN A 62 18.41 -10.81 7.36
N GLN A 63 17.82 -9.62 7.54
CA GLN A 63 16.89 -9.34 8.62
C GLN A 63 15.44 -9.67 8.25
N GLY A 64 15.19 -10.16 7.03
CA GLY A 64 13.86 -10.54 6.59
C GLY A 64 13.04 -9.41 6.00
N ASN A 65 13.66 -8.25 5.72
CA ASN A 65 12.97 -7.13 5.09
C ASN A 65 13.12 -7.22 3.57
N TRP A 66 12.04 -6.94 2.85
CA TRP A 66 12.09 -7.05 1.39
C TRP A 66 13.02 -5.99 0.79
N THR A 67 13.72 -6.36 -0.26
CA THR A 67 14.60 -5.46 -1.02
C THR A 67 14.17 -5.31 -2.47
N ARG A 68 13.39 -6.26 -2.99
CA ARG A 68 12.84 -6.17 -4.34
C ARG A 68 11.43 -6.72 -4.38
N ARG A 69 10.56 -6.05 -5.10
CA ARG A 69 9.17 -6.50 -5.30
C ARG A 69 8.69 -6.11 -6.69
N ILE A 70 7.65 -6.81 -7.14
CA ILE A 70 6.94 -6.48 -8.38
C ILE A 70 5.57 -5.96 -7.98
N ILE A 71 5.23 -4.80 -8.50
CA ILE A 71 3.92 -4.17 -8.26
C ILE A 71 3.12 -4.25 -9.55
N SER A 72 1.90 -4.76 -9.45
CA SER A 72 0.99 -4.90 -10.58
C SER A 72 -0.21 -3.99 -10.42
N CYS A 73 -0.58 -3.29 -11.49
CA CYS A 73 -1.76 -2.42 -11.52
C CYS A 73 -2.26 -2.33 -12.96
N ASN A 74 -3.54 -2.64 -13.19
CA ASN A 74 -4.20 -2.51 -14.49
C ASN A 74 -3.42 -3.18 -15.63
N ASN A 75 -2.98 -4.42 -15.43
CA ASN A 75 -2.21 -5.22 -16.39
C ASN A 75 -0.81 -4.67 -16.68
N LYS A 76 -0.34 -3.75 -15.86
CA LYS A 76 1.03 -3.24 -15.94
C LYS A 76 1.79 -3.70 -14.71
N THR A 77 3.08 -3.95 -14.88
CA THR A 77 3.96 -4.35 -13.78
C THR A 77 5.15 -3.42 -13.68
N PHE A 78 5.58 -3.20 -12.46
CA PHE A 78 6.71 -2.34 -12.15
C PHE A 78 7.63 -3.06 -11.17
N ALA A 79 8.94 -2.99 -11.41
CA ALA A 79 9.91 -3.46 -10.44
C ALA A 79 10.21 -2.33 -9.45
N ASP A 80 10.23 -2.67 -8.18
CA ASP A 80 10.53 -1.72 -7.11
C ASP A 80 11.63 -2.32 -6.24
N SER A 81 12.68 -1.56 -6.02
CA SER A 81 13.84 -1.99 -5.25
C SER A 81 14.18 -0.95 -4.19
N ARG A 82 14.69 -1.43 -3.05
CA ARG A 82 15.15 -0.54 -2.01
C ARG A 82 16.41 -1.09 -1.36
N VAL A 83 17.21 -0.18 -0.82
CA VAL A 83 18.36 -0.52 0.02
C VAL A 83 18.01 -0.08 1.43
N ILE A 84 18.16 -1.00 2.38
CA ILE A 84 17.88 -0.71 3.78
C ILE A 84 19.20 -0.60 4.51
N LEU A 85 19.44 0.55 5.14
CA LEU A 85 20.61 0.76 5.96
C LEU A 85 20.23 0.60 7.42
N TYR A 86 20.96 -0.25 8.12
CA TYR A 86 20.70 -0.53 9.52
C TYR A 86 21.63 0.27 10.39
N TRP A 87 21.09 0.80 11.45
CA TRP A 87 21.87 1.54 12.42
C TRP A 87 22.51 0.56 13.42
N GLU A 88 23.83 0.63 13.54
CA GLU A 88 24.57 -0.23 14.47
C GLU A 88 24.95 0.53 15.74
#